data_4bf73010d73a645d3f44485ad622ed5e
#
_entry.id   4bf73010d73a645d3f44485ad622ed5e
#
_cell.length_a   1.000
_cell.length_b   1.000
_cell.length_c   1.000
_cell.angle_alpha   90.00
_cell.angle_beta   90.00
_cell.angle_gamma   90.00
#
_symmetry.space_group_name_H-M   'P 1'
#
loop_
_entity.id
_entity.type
_entity.pdbx_description
1 polymer ?
#
loop_
_entity_poly.entity_id
_entity_poly.type
_entity_poly.pdbx_seq_one_letter_code
_entity_poly.pdbx_strand_id
1 'polypeptide(L)'
;MEVAITLQRSDSFLLSKMEVPAKHRAPSAQAASLDFSNEIASMRRISLEEMSQVKLMNRTDTKFLLPAHLLHKLFQQAGLQYSVQQIGGECQADYGTVYLDTADLKLYTTHLNGKLNRIKWRVRSYLDSGINFLELKRKTNSGRTVKQRVLCDCNDGDDLIVDGQFIQEYSVFTPDELRPVLQNRFNRITLVNSAMSERVTIDYNISFQNLRTGQHASLPNLAIIEVKQDRTNPSAMREILSQVRVRPRGVSKYCLGI
;
A
#
# COMPACT_ATOMS: atom_id res chain seq x y z
N MET A 1 -0.82 -0.59 -29.42
CA MET A 1 -2.15 -1.02 -28.96
C MET A 1 -2.12 -2.38 -28.22
N GLU A 2 -0.94 -2.79 -27.69
CA GLU A 2 -0.72 -4.13 -27.12
C GLU A 2 -0.36 -4.18 -25.61
N VAL A 3 -0.28 -3.04 -24.96
CA VAL A 3 0.17 -2.93 -23.55
C VAL A 3 -0.97 -3.13 -22.52
N ALA A 4 -2.22 -3.23 -22.98
CA ALA A 4 -3.39 -3.35 -22.08
C ALA A 4 -3.76 -4.81 -21.70
N ILE A 5 -3.23 -5.82 -22.39
CA ILE A 5 -3.72 -7.21 -22.30
C ILE A 5 -2.99 -8.02 -21.20
N THR A 6 -1.80 -7.64 -20.79
CA THR A 6 -1.01 -8.40 -19.79
C THR A 6 -1.51 -8.21 -18.34
N LEU A 7 -2.32 -7.19 -18.07
CA LEU A 7 -2.83 -6.89 -16.71
C LEU A 7 -4.00 -7.77 -16.27
N GLN A 8 -4.78 -8.35 -17.21
CA GLN A 8 -5.98 -9.12 -16.85
C GLN A 8 -5.72 -10.58 -16.44
N ARG A 9 -4.60 -11.19 -16.89
CA ARG A 9 -4.27 -12.59 -16.51
C ARG A 9 -3.69 -12.73 -15.11
N SER A 10 -3.02 -11.71 -14.57
CA SER A 10 -2.43 -11.75 -13.23
C SER A 10 -3.45 -11.59 -12.10
N ASP A 11 -4.55 -10.88 -12.34
CA ASP A 11 -5.54 -10.62 -11.28
C ASP A 11 -6.48 -11.82 -11.03
N SER A 12 -6.83 -12.61 -12.07
CA SER A 12 -7.63 -13.83 -11.89
C SER A 12 -6.83 -14.96 -11.22
N PHE A 13 -5.53 -15.06 -11.47
CA PHE A 13 -4.64 -16.02 -10.81
C PHE A 13 -4.39 -15.66 -9.33
N LEU A 14 -4.44 -14.37 -8.99
CA LEU A 14 -4.35 -13.88 -7.62
C LEU A 14 -5.57 -14.24 -6.78
N LEU A 15 -6.77 -14.16 -7.36
CA LEU A 15 -8.02 -14.49 -6.67
C LEU A 15 -8.02 -15.96 -6.18
N SER A 16 -7.50 -16.90 -6.99
CA SER A 16 -7.45 -18.32 -6.62
C SER A 16 -6.40 -18.67 -5.55
N LYS A 17 -5.34 -17.86 -5.36
CA LYS A 17 -4.30 -18.10 -4.33
C LYS A 17 -4.54 -17.36 -3.02
N MET A 18 -5.44 -16.41 -2.95
CA MET A 18 -5.77 -15.67 -1.72
C MET A 18 -6.80 -16.38 -0.83
N GLU A 19 -7.35 -17.51 -1.26
CA GLU A 19 -8.20 -18.40 -0.45
C GLU A 19 -7.37 -19.42 0.33
N VAL A 20 -6.44 -18.97 1.20
CA VAL A 20 -5.63 -19.86 2.03
C VAL A 20 -6.09 -19.78 3.49
N PRO A 21 -6.23 -20.92 4.21
CA PRO A 21 -6.74 -20.95 5.57
C PRO A 21 -5.80 -20.23 6.55
N ALA A 22 -6.39 -19.60 7.56
CA ALA A 22 -5.73 -18.85 8.62
C ALA A 22 -4.57 -19.65 9.27
N LYS A 23 -3.35 -19.17 9.14
CA LYS A 23 -2.20 -19.69 9.90
C LYS A 23 -1.89 -18.77 11.08
N HIS A 24 -1.55 -19.41 12.19
CA HIS A 24 -1.27 -18.84 13.50
C HIS A 24 -0.34 -17.62 13.47
N ARG A 25 -0.82 -16.55 14.08
CA ARG A 25 -0.15 -15.28 14.32
C ARG A 25 0.93 -15.45 15.39
N ALA A 26 2.18 -15.19 15.06
CA ALA A 26 3.23 -15.00 16.06
C ALA A 26 3.09 -13.60 16.69
N PRO A 27 3.22 -13.42 18.01
CA PRO A 27 3.02 -12.14 18.66
C PRO A 27 4.19 -11.19 18.39
N SER A 28 3.94 -10.09 17.69
CA SER A 28 4.86 -8.97 17.63
C SER A 28 4.72 -8.10 18.89
N ALA A 29 5.84 -7.55 19.36
CA ALA A 29 5.95 -6.74 20.58
C ALA A 29 4.86 -5.64 20.67
N GLN A 30 4.18 -5.60 21.82
CA GLN A 30 3.00 -4.81 22.15
C GLN A 30 3.27 -3.30 22.17
N ALA A 31 2.95 -2.59 21.10
CA ALA A 31 2.25 -1.31 21.25
C ALA A 31 0.76 -1.64 21.38
N ALA A 32 0.00 -0.92 22.23
CA ALA A 32 -1.43 -1.12 22.34
C ALA A 32 -2.05 -1.15 20.93
N SER A 33 -2.53 -2.31 20.50
CA SER A 33 -3.05 -2.46 19.13
C SER A 33 -4.33 -1.65 19.04
N LEU A 34 -4.35 -0.67 18.14
CA LEU A 34 -5.58 0.03 17.80
C LEU A 34 -6.57 -1.00 17.28
N ASP A 35 -7.68 -1.15 17.97
CA ASP A 35 -8.76 -2.06 17.61
C ASP A 35 -9.96 -1.25 17.10
N PHE A 36 -10.37 -1.53 15.89
CA PHE A 36 -11.50 -0.90 15.21
C PHE A 36 -12.61 -1.90 14.90
N SER A 37 -12.58 -3.06 15.54
CA SER A 37 -13.52 -4.17 15.28
C SER A 37 -14.97 -3.74 15.43
N ASN A 38 -15.28 -2.92 16.44
CA ASN A 38 -16.63 -2.46 16.71
C ASN A 38 -17.15 -1.54 15.59
N GLU A 39 -16.35 -0.57 15.14
CA GLU A 39 -16.74 0.35 14.08
C GLU A 39 -16.85 -0.36 12.73
N ILE A 40 -15.94 -1.28 12.47
CA ILE A 40 -15.92 -2.05 11.24
C ILE A 40 -17.04 -3.10 11.22
N ALA A 41 -17.43 -3.65 12.39
CA ALA A 41 -18.45 -4.70 12.48
C ALA A 41 -19.79 -4.29 11.84
N SER A 42 -20.16 -3.04 11.95
CA SER A 42 -21.40 -2.49 11.38
C SER A 42 -21.33 -2.18 9.88
N MET A 43 -20.13 -2.17 9.29
CA MET A 43 -19.93 -1.85 7.88
C MET A 43 -20.28 -3.05 6.98
N ARG A 44 -20.87 -2.78 5.82
CA ARG A 44 -21.05 -3.78 4.78
C ARG A 44 -19.68 -4.35 4.36
N ARG A 45 -19.62 -5.67 4.16
CA ARG A 45 -18.43 -6.35 3.64
C ARG A 45 -18.42 -6.30 2.11
N ILE A 46 -17.22 -6.20 1.54
CA ILE A 46 -16.99 -6.33 0.11
C ILE A 46 -15.81 -7.27 -0.12
N SER A 47 -15.99 -8.24 -0.99
CA SER A 47 -14.94 -9.18 -1.36
C SER A 47 -13.88 -8.55 -2.26
N LEU A 48 -12.73 -9.22 -2.40
CA LEU A 48 -11.68 -8.81 -3.33
C LEU A 48 -12.18 -8.85 -4.79
N GLU A 49 -13.03 -9.82 -5.13
CA GLU A 49 -13.61 -9.98 -6.45
C GLU A 49 -14.55 -8.82 -6.78
N GLU A 50 -15.52 -8.52 -5.91
CA GLU A 50 -16.41 -7.36 -6.07
C GLU A 50 -15.60 -6.06 -6.18
N MET A 51 -14.55 -5.91 -5.38
CA MET A 51 -13.68 -4.73 -5.40
C MET A 51 -12.87 -4.60 -6.69
N SER A 52 -12.63 -5.69 -7.44
CA SER A 52 -11.96 -5.66 -8.75
C SER A 52 -12.79 -4.91 -9.81
N GLN A 53 -14.09 -4.78 -9.60
CA GLN A 53 -15.00 -4.04 -10.46
C GLN A 53 -14.85 -2.51 -10.34
N VAL A 54 -14.17 -2.03 -9.29
CA VAL A 54 -13.88 -0.59 -9.10
C VAL A 54 -12.85 -0.13 -10.14
N LYS A 55 -13.34 0.26 -11.32
CA LYS A 55 -12.50 0.73 -12.44
C LYS A 55 -12.22 2.22 -12.29
N LEU A 56 -11.10 2.56 -11.71
CA LEU A 56 -10.63 3.95 -11.58
C LEU A 56 -9.63 4.28 -12.71
N MET A 57 -10.16 4.44 -13.94
CA MET A 57 -9.33 4.68 -15.14
C MET A 57 -8.64 6.05 -15.12
N ASN A 58 -9.37 7.10 -14.75
CA ASN A 58 -8.88 8.49 -14.66
C ASN A 58 -8.86 8.94 -13.20
N ARG A 59 -8.02 8.30 -12.37
CA ARG A 59 -8.02 8.53 -10.95
C ARG A 59 -7.10 9.65 -10.50
N THR A 60 -7.51 10.26 -9.40
CA THR A 60 -6.65 11.11 -8.55
C THR A 60 -6.33 10.34 -7.27
N ASP A 61 -5.05 10.28 -6.94
CA ASP A 61 -4.55 9.68 -5.69
C ASP A 61 -4.20 10.82 -4.73
N THR A 62 -4.97 11.01 -3.66
CA THR A 62 -4.74 12.05 -2.64
C THR A 62 -4.40 11.39 -1.31
N LYS A 63 -3.38 11.91 -0.63
CA LYS A 63 -2.95 11.37 0.66
C LYS A 63 -3.17 12.36 1.79
N PHE A 64 -3.39 11.80 2.98
CA PHE A 64 -3.62 12.55 4.20
C PHE A 64 -2.85 11.87 5.35
N LEU A 65 -2.41 12.68 6.30
CA LEU A 65 -1.87 12.24 7.58
C LEU A 65 -2.91 12.51 8.65
N LEU A 66 -3.35 11.46 9.32
CA LEU A 66 -4.37 11.53 10.36
C LEU A 66 -3.79 11.07 11.70
N PRO A 67 -3.97 11.82 12.80
CA PRO A 67 -3.71 11.30 14.13
C PRO A 67 -4.53 10.03 14.38
N ALA A 68 -3.88 8.95 14.84
CA ALA A 68 -4.51 7.64 14.93
C ALA A 68 -5.76 7.59 15.82
N HIS A 69 -5.81 8.43 16.88
CA HIS A 69 -6.98 8.54 17.76
C HIS A 69 -8.25 9.04 17.04
N LEU A 70 -8.11 9.70 15.88
CA LEU A 70 -9.25 10.14 15.07
C LEU A 70 -9.82 9.05 14.15
N LEU A 71 -9.17 7.89 14.07
CA LEU A 71 -9.63 6.80 13.20
C LEU A 71 -11.00 6.26 13.65
N HIS A 72 -11.28 6.14 14.95
CA HIS A 72 -12.59 5.73 15.46
C HIS A 72 -13.71 6.63 14.90
N LYS A 73 -13.52 7.95 15.01
CA LYS A 73 -14.49 8.92 14.47
C LYS A 73 -14.60 8.81 12.95
N LEU A 74 -13.48 8.61 12.24
CA LEU A 74 -13.49 8.46 10.79
C LEU A 74 -14.30 7.23 10.38
N PHE A 75 -14.10 6.07 11.02
CA PHE A 75 -14.85 4.85 10.71
C PHE A 75 -16.33 4.98 11.02
N GLN A 76 -16.71 5.61 12.14
CA GLN A 76 -18.11 5.90 12.45
C GLN A 76 -18.79 6.73 11.37
N GLN A 77 -18.12 7.77 10.88
CA GLN A 77 -18.66 8.62 9.81
C GLN A 77 -18.69 7.92 8.45
N ALA A 78 -17.70 7.08 8.17
CA ALA A 78 -17.61 6.33 6.92
C ALA A 78 -18.63 5.17 6.85
N GLY A 79 -19.03 4.61 7.99
CA GLY A 79 -19.84 3.37 8.06
C GLY A 79 -21.13 3.38 7.25
N LEU A 80 -21.74 4.53 7.03
CA LEU A 80 -22.96 4.68 6.26
C LEU A 80 -22.75 4.71 4.73
N GLN A 81 -21.55 5.04 4.29
CA GLN A 81 -21.26 5.33 2.87
C GLN A 81 -20.25 4.36 2.26
N TYR A 82 -19.56 3.58 3.08
CA TYR A 82 -18.48 2.68 2.66
C TYR A 82 -18.72 1.25 3.08
N SER A 83 -18.27 0.35 2.22
CA SER A 83 -18.07 -1.06 2.54
C SER A 83 -16.59 -1.28 2.90
N VAL A 84 -16.32 -2.21 3.82
CA VAL A 84 -14.96 -2.62 4.17
C VAL A 84 -14.58 -3.88 3.43
N GLN A 85 -13.37 -3.90 2.86
CA GLN A 85 -12.82 -5.08 2.20
C GLN A 85 -12.61 -6.20 3.21
N GLN A 86 -13.06 -7.41 2.85
CA GLN A 86 -12.83 -8.62 3.62
C GLN A 86 -12.05 -9.64 2.78
N ILE A 87 -11.00 -10.22 3.35
CA ILE A 87 -10.18 -11.27 2.74
C ILE A 87 -9.98 -12.37 3.78
N GLY A 88 -10.34 -13.62 3.47
CA GLY A 88 -10.19 -14.74 4.40
C GLY A 88 -10.91 -14.57 5.75
N GLY A 89 -12.01 -13.80 5.77
CA GLY A 89 -12.74 -13.48 7.00
C GLY A 89 -12.28 -12.20 7.70
N GLU A 90 -11.09 -11.68 7.40
CA GLU A 90 -10.48 -10.52 8.04
C GLU A 90 -10.69 -9.23 7.22
N CYS A 91 -10.91 -8.12 7.94
CA CYS A 91 -11.07 -6.79 7.34
C CYS A 91 -9.81 -5.93 7.44
N GLN A 92 -8.86 -6.40 8.21
CA GLN A 92 -7.51 -5.85 8.31
C GLN A 92 -6.55 -6.78 7.59
N ALA A 93 -5.62 -6.22 6.85
CA ALA A 93 -4.55 -6.95 6.21
C ALA A 93 -3.19 -6.44 6.68
N ASP A 94 -2.25 -7.35 6.89
CA ASP A 94 -0.89 -7.06 7.34
C ASP A 94 0.08 -6.99 6.15
N TYR A 95 0.83 -5.91 6.09
CA TYR A 95 1.73 -5.63 4.98
C TYR A 95 3.18 -5.48 5.43
N GLY A 96 4.07 -6.15 4.71
CA GLY A 96 5.50 -5.89 4.69
C GLY A 96 5.91 -5.17 3.40
N THR A 97 6.97 -4.40 3.46
CA THR A 97 7.58 -3.82 2.26
C THR A 97 9.07 -3.64 2.48
N VAL A 98 9.89 -4.17 1.59
CA VAL A 98 11.31 -3.89 1.53
C VAL A 98 11.56 -2.99 0.32
N TYR A 99 12.12 -1.81 0.54
CA TYR A 99 12.54 -0.91 -0.54
C TYR A 99 13.96 -1.22 -0.98
N LEU A 100 14.15 -1.24 -2.30
CA LEU A 100 15.46 -1.41 -2.92
C LEU A 100 15.95 -0.06 -3.43
N ASP A 101 17.23 0.24 -3.22
CA ASP A 101 17.89 1.43 -3.75
C ASP A 101 19.37 1.15 -4.00
N THR A 102 20.03 2.08 -4.67
CA THR A 102 21.48 2.05 -4.85
C THR A 102 22.22 2.38 -3.53
N ALA A 103 23.50 2.07 -3.47
CA ALA A 103 24.33 2.33 -2.31
C ALA A 103 24.32 3.80 -1.85
N ASP A 104 24.21 4.72 -2.81
CA ASP A 104 24.18 6.18 -2.62
C ASP A 104 22.74 6.74 -2.49
N LEU A 105 21.71 5.87 -2.37
CA LEU A 105 20.30 6.25 -2.23
C LEU A 105 19.79 7.13 -3.38
N LYS A 106 20.13 6.81 -4.61
CA LYS A 106 19.79 7.57 -5.81
C LYS A 106 18.28 7.66 -6.04
N LEU A 107 17.53 6.57 -5.79
CA LEU A 107 16.08 6.53 -5.96
C LEU A 107 15.38 7.35 -4.86
N TYR A 108 15.87 7.28 -3.63
CA TYR A 108 15.41 8.12 -2.52
C TYR A 108 15.61 9.61 -2.82
N THR A 109 16.85 10.00 -3.16
CA THR A 109 17.19 11.39 -3.45
C THR A 109 16.39 11.95 -4.64
N THR A 110 16.24 11.16 -5.70
CA THR A 110 15.42 11.52 -6.88
C THR A 110 13.95 11.73 -6.49
N HIS A 111 13.44 10.89 -5.59
CA HIS A 111 12.07 11.00 -5.11
C HIS A 111 11.87 12.19 -4.17
N LEU A 112 12.78 12.43 -3.23
CA LEU A 112 12.75 13.53 -2.28
C LEU A 112 12.74 14.88 -3.02
N ASN A 113 13.60 15.01 -4.03
CA ASN A 113 13.71 16.21 -4.87
C ASN A 113 12.56 16.37 -5.87
N GLY A 114 11.56 15.50 -5.84
CA GLY A 114 10.37 15.62 -6.69
C GLY A 114 10.62 15.43 -8.20
N LYS A 115 11.79 14.90 -8.62
CA LYS A 115 12.13 14.74 -10.04
C LYS A 115 11.09 13.90 -10.76
N LEU A 116 10.83 14.24 -12.00
CA LEU A 116 10.06 13.41 -12.93
C LEU A 116 10.88 12.19 -13.38
N ASN A 117 10.25 11.22 -14.03
CA ASN A 117 10.84 9.92 -14.39
C ASN A 117 11.48 9.16 -13.21
N ARG A 118 11.06 9.45 -12.00
CA ARG A 118 11.55 8.73 -10.84
C ARG A 118 10.91 7.38 -10.69
N ILE A 119 11.70 6.44 -10.21
CA ILE A 119 11.27 5.06 -9.97
C ILE A 119 11.37 4.71 -8.49
N LYS A 120 10.62 3.71 -8.09
CA LYS A 120 10.74 3.02 -6.80
C LYS A 120 10.69 1.53 -7.05
N TRP A 121 11.68 0.84 -6.56
CA TRP A 121 11.70 -0.61 -6.46
C TRP A 121 11.33 -1.03 -5.06
N ARG A 122 10.51 -2.06 -4.94
CA ARG A 122 10.18 -2.66 -3.64
C ARG A 122 9.71 -4.09 -3.79
N VAL A 123 9.97 -4.89 -2.78
CA VAL A 123 9.25 -6.15 -2.54
C VAL A 123 8.08 -5.84 -1.62
N ARG A 124 6.89 -6.25 -2.04
CA ARG A 124 5.65 -6.10 -1.28
C ARG A 124 5.19 -7.48 -0.81
N SER A 125 5.11 -7.65 0.52
CA SER A 125 4.62 -8.86 1.16
C SER A 125 3.21 -8.65 1.68
N TYR A 126 2.33 -9.58 1.36
CA TYR A 126 1.01 -9.73 1.95
C TYR A 126 1.15 -10.80 3.02
N LEU A 127 1.35 -10.38 4.29
CA LEU A 127 1.81 -11.27 5.35
C LEU A 127 0.78 -12.34 5.70
N ASP A 128 -0.52 -12.03 5.54
CA ASP A 128 -1.61 -12.96 5.81
C ASP A 128 -1.65 -14.15 4.82
N SER A 129 -1.29 -13.90 3.56
CA SER A 129 -1.30 -14.91 2.48
C SER A 129 0.08 -15.45 2.13
N GLY A 130 1.16 -14.84 2.64
CA GLY A 130 2.54 -15.19 2.29
C GLY A 130 2.92 -14.86 0.84
N ILE A 131 2.10 -14.08 0.12
CA ILE A 131 2.35 -13.73 -1.28
C ILE A 131 3.24 -12.51 -1.35
N ASN A 132 4.31 -12.60 -2.15
CA ASN A 132 5.26 -11.52 -2.35
C ASN A 132 5.31 -11.07 -3.81
N PHE A 133 5.49 -9.79 -4.04
CA PHE A 133 5.68 -9.20 -5.37
C PHE A 133 6.89 -8.28 -5.38
N LEU A 134 7.75 -8.46 -6.37
CA LEU A 134 8.67 -7.42 -6.79
C LEU A 134 7.90 -6.38 -7.61
N GLU A 135 7.90 -5.14 -7.18
CA GLU A 135 7.12 -4.05 -7.77
C GLU A 135 8.00 -2.89 -8.19
N LEU A 136 7.84 -2.45 -9.42
CA LEU A 136 8.32 -1.16 -9.91
C LEU A 136 7.18 -0.15 -9.94
N LYS A 137 7.41 1.04 -9.41
CA LYS A 137 6.54 2.20 -9.59
C LYS A 137 7.34 3.33 -10.24
N ARG A 138 6.98 3.71 -11.48
CA ARG A 138 7.58 4.81 -12.22
C ARG A 138 6.61 5.97 -12.33
N LYS A 139 7.06 7.18 -12.02
CA LYS A 139 6.32 8.41 -12.32
C LYS A 139 6.92 9.03 -13.58
N THR A 140 6.13 9.06 -14.66
CA THR A 140 6.56 9.57 -15.98
C THR A 140 6.63 11.10 -16.02
N ASN A 141 7.25 11.65 -17.08
CA ASN A 141 7.29 13.09 -17.33
C ASN A 141 5.90 13.71 -17.51
N SER A 142 4.94 12.95 -18.02
CA SER A 142 3.53 13.38 -18.11
C SER A 142 2.79 13.37 -16.76
N GLY A 143 3.49 13.09 -15.64
CA GLY A 143 2.91 13.00 -14.31
C GLY A 143 2.10 11.72 -14.05
N ARG A 144 1.98 10.82 -15.04
CA ARG A 144 1.33 9.52 -14.86
C ARG A 144 2.20 8.57 -14.05
N THR A 145 1.55 7.64 -13.37
CA THR A 145 2.24 6.57 -12.65
C THR A 145 2.00 5.25 -13.37
N VAL A 146 3.07 4.58 -13.75
CA VAL A 146 3.07 3.22 -14.27
C VAL A 146 3.53 2.27 -13.16
N LYS A 147 2.86 1.14 -13.01
CA LYS A 147 3.21 0.09 -12.06
C LYS A 147 3.38 -1.22 -12.80
N GLN A 148 4.52 -1.88 -12.56
CA GLN A 148 4.78 -3.25 -13.00
C GLN A 148 5.03 -4.11 -11.76
N ARG A 149 4.69 -5.40 -11.83
CA ARG A 149 4.94 -6.35 -10.75
C ARG A 149 5.09 -7.77 -11.27
N VAL A 150 5.89 -8.54 -10.59
CA VAL A 150 6.04 -9.98 -10.79
C VAL A 150 5.98 -10.68 -9.42
N LEU A 151 5.46 -11.89 -9.39
CA LEU A 151 5.53 -12.74 -8.18
C LEU A 151 7.00 -13.03 -7.88
N CYS A 152 7.38 -12.99 -6.61
CA CYS A 152 8.70 -13.42 -6.18
C CYS A 152 8.59 -14.35 -4.95
N ASP A 153 9.45 -15.37 -4.91
CA ASP A 153 9.59 -16.28 -3.77
C ASP A 153 10.53 -15.69 -2.70
N CYS A 154 10.48 -14.38 -2.55
CA CYS A 154 11.33 -13.63 -1.64
C CYS A 154 10.82 -13.81 -0.21
N ASN A 155 11.63 -14.34 0.68
CA ASN A 155 11.36 -14.31 2.12
C ASN A 155 11.70 -12.93 2.70
N ASP A 156 11.06 -12.56 3.82
CA ASP A 156 11.23 -11.27 4.53
C ASP A 156 12.64 -11.10 5.18
N GLY A 157 13.68 -11.81 4.71
CA GLY A 157 15.01 -11.87 5.29
C GLY A 157 16.09 -11.15 4.46
N ASP A 158 17.31 -11.20 4.97
CA ASP A 158 18.50 -10.57 4.37
C ASP A 158 18.90 -11.16 3.00
N ASP A 159 18.42 -12.36 2.67
CA ASP A 159 18.66 -13.06 1.39
C ASP A 159 17.55 -12.81 0.37
N LEU A 160 17.23 -11.54 0.16
CA LEU A 160 16.19 -11.15 -0.80
C LEU A 160 16.64 -11.46 -2.23
N ILE A 161 16.27 -12.63 -2.75
CA ILE A 161 16.49 -13.00 -4.16
C ILE A 161 15.44 -12.26 -4.99
N VAL A 162 15.85 -11.24 -5.74
CA VAL A 162 14.98 -10.51 -6.66
C VAL A 162 15.13 -11.03 -8.09
N ASP A 163 14.05 -10.98 -8.86
CA ASP A 163 14.06 -11.30 -10.27
C ASP A 163 14.91 -10.28 -11.06
N GLY A 164 16.15 -10.67 -11.35
CA GLY A 164 17.12 -9.82 -12.05
C GLY A 164 16.70 -9.50 -13.47
N GLN A 165 16.03 -10.42 -14.17
CA GLN A 165 15.53 -10.20 -15.51
C GLN A 165 14.45 -9.13 -15.52
N PHE A 166 13.53 -9.16 -14.56
CA PHE A 166 12.49 -8.16 -14.42
C PHE A 166 13.07 -6.76 -14.11
N ILE A 167 14.13 -6.68 -13.29
CA ILE A 167 14.80 -5.40 -13.02
C ILE A 167 15.41 -4.82 -14.31
N GLN A 168 16.13 -5.62 -15.09
CA GLN A 168 16.78 -5.20 -16.34
C GLN A 168 15.78 -4.81 -17.43
N GLU A 169 14.64 -5.52 -17.53
CA GLU A 169 13.60 -5.19 -18.51
C GLU A 169 12.95 -3.83 -18.26
N TYR A 170 12.73 -3.49 -16.98
CA TYR A 170 11.93 -2.30 -16.63
C TYR A 170 12.73 -1.11 -16.08
N SER A 171 14.05 -1.22 -15.94
CA SER A 171 14.89 -0.10 -15.47
C SER A 171 16.28 -0.11 -16.10
N VAL A 172 17.01 0.98 -15.87
CA VAL A 172 18.41 1.12 -16.26
C VAL A 172 19.38 0.55 -15.23
N PHE A 173 18.85 0.03 -14.11
CA PHE A 173 19.66 -0.55 -13.04
C PHE A 173 19.86 -2.04 -13.29
N THR A 174 21.05 -2.53 -12.92
CA THR A 174 21.31 -3.97 -12.79
C THR A 174 20.87 -4.46 -11.40
N PRO A 175 20.59 -5.76 -11.23
CA PRO A 175 20.26 -6.32 -9.92
C PRO A 175 21.31 -6.00 -8.86
N ASP A 176 22.60 -6.06 -9.20
CA ASP A 176 23.73 -5.83 -8.29
C ASP A 176 23.85 -4.38 -7.81
N GLU A 177 23.27 -3.43 -8.53
CA GLU A 177 23.23 -2.03 -8.10
C GLU A 177 22.16 -1.76 -7.05
N LEU A 178 21.15 -2.64 -6.94
CA LEU A 178 20.01 -2.48 -6.04
C LEU A 178 20.18 -3.40 -4.82
N ARG A 179 20.05 -2.82 -3.65
CA ARG A 179 20.10 -3.54 -2.37
C ARG A 179 18.93 -3.15 -1.48
N PRO A 180 18.50 -4.03 -0.56
CA PRO A 180 17.55 -3.69 0.49
C PRO A 180 18.08 -2.54 1.35
N VAL A 181 17.30 -1.47 1.52
CA VAL A 181 17.71 -0.29 2.29
C VAL A 181 16.76 0.06 3.41
N LEU A 182 15.48 -0.29 3.26
CA LEU A 182 14.44 0.03 4.23
C LEU A 182 13.37 -1.05 4.23
N GLN A 183 13.05 -1.59 5.38
CA GLN A 183 11.85 -2.39 5.60
C GLN A 183 10.79 -1.53 6.31
N ASN A 184 9.52 -1.68 5.94
CA ASN A 184 8.42 -1.17 6.73
C ASN A 184 7.29 -2.19 6.86
N ARG A 185 6.59 -2.14 8.00
CA ARG A 185 5.39 -2.95 8.28
C ARG A 185 4.25 -2.03 8.66
N PHE A 186 3.03 -2.42 8.37
CA PHE A 186 1.83 -1.67 8.74
C PHE A 186 0.57 -2.53 8.57
N ASN A 187 -0.46 -2.19 9.31
CA ASN A 187 -1.80 -2.72 9.13
C ASN A 187 -2.57 -1.86 8.12
N ARG A 188 -3.44 -2.47 7.34
CA ARG A 188 -4.29 -1.78 6.36
C ARG A 188 -5.74 -2.19 6.46
N ILE A 189 -6.61 -1.20 6.47
CA ILE A 189 -8.03 -1.34 6.21
C ILE A 189 -8.33 -0.68 4.87
N THR A 190 -9.11 -1.35 4.02
CA THR A 190 -9.50 -0.82 2.71
C THR A 190 -11.01 -0.62 2.67
N LEU A 191 -11.45 0.57 2.29
CA LEU A 191 -12.84 0.94 2.15
C LEU A 191 -13.16 1.25 0.69
N VAL A 192 -14.39 0.95 0.28
CA VAL A 192 -14.94 1.31 -1.04
C VAL A 192 -16.28 1.97 -0.83
N ASN A 193 -16.53 3.10 -1.49
CA ASN A 193 -17.81 3.77 -1.39
C ASN A 193 -18.92 2.99 -2.12
N SER A 194 -20.17 3.22 -1.73
CA SER A 194 -21.33 2.50 -2.30
C SER A 194 -21.48 2.69 -3.81
N ALA A 195 -20.99 3.79 -4.36
CA ALA A 195 -21.00 4.07 -5.79
C ALA A 195 -19.86 3.37 -6.58
N MET A 196 -18.96 2.62 -5.91
CA MET A 196 -17.81 1.94 -6.51
C MET A 196 -16.87 2.89 -7.29
N SER A 197 -16.88 4.17 -6.96
CA SER A 197 -16.12 5.24 -7.63
C SER A 197 -14.94 5.77 -6.82
N GLU A 198 -14.81 5.31 -5.58
CA GLU A 198 -13.75 5.70 -4.66
C GLU A 198 -13.27 4.51 -3.84
N ARG A 199 -11.95 4.39 -3.72
CA ARG A 199 -11.28 3.44 -2.84
C ARG A 199 -10.36 4.17 -1.88
N VAL A 200 -10.49 3.86 -0.61
CA VAL A 200 -9.70 4.44 0.47
C VAL A 200 -8.86 3.35 1.13
N THR A 201 -7.57 3.58 1.28
CA THR A 201 -6.70 2.72 2.10
C THR A 201 -6.24 3.48 3.32
N ILE A 202 -6.33 2.86 4.48
CA ILE A 202 -5.96 3.42 5.79
C ILE A 202 -4.84 2.55 6.35
N ASP A 203 -3.62 3.09 6.39
CA ASP A 203 -2.42 2.43 6.88
C ASP A 203 -2.09 2.97 8.27
N TYR A 204 -1.97 2.09 9.27
CA TYR A 204 -1.67 2.43 10.66
C TYR A 204 -0.75 1.40 11.28
N ASN A 205 -0.32 1.58 12.55
CA ASN A 205 0.71 0.77 13.19
C ASN A 205 1.98 0.68 12.32
N ILE A 206 2.39 1.84 11.79
CA ILE A 206 3.48 1.90 10.83
C ILE A 206 4.81 1.81 11.57
N SER A 207 5.65 0.87 11.18
CA SER A 207 7.01 0.72 11.69
C SER A 207 8.02 0.64 10.55
N PHE A 208 9.25 0.99 10.86
CA PHE A 208 10.38 1.02 9.93
C PHE A 208 11.59 0.36 10.56
N GLN A 209 12.39 -0.28 9.72
CA GLN A 209 13.74 -0.71 10.00
C GLN A 209 14.64 -0.23 8.87
N ASN A 210 15.60 0.65 9.19
CA ASN A 210 16.63 1.04 8.25
C ASN A 210 17.65 -0.09 8.17
N LEU A 211 17.70 -0.81 7.03
CA LEU A 211 18.55 -2.00 6.85
C LEU A 211 20.02 -1.64 6.68
N ARG A 212 20.35 -0.36 6.45
CA ARG A 212 21.72 0.13 6.34
C ARG A 212 22.36 0.44 7.69
N THR A 213 21.56 0.89 8.66
CA THR A 213 22.02 1.34 9.98
C THR A 213 21.55 0.44 11.12
N GLY A 214 20.59 -0.47 10.84
CA GLY A 214 19.93 -1.28 11.86
C GLY A 214 18.93 -0.52 12.74
N GLN A 215 18.73 0.79 12.50
CA GLN A 215 17.84 1.61 13.33
C GLN A 215 16.36 1.26 13.08
N HIS A 216 15.59 1.31 14.16
CA HIS A 216 14.14 1.09 14.14
C HIS A 216 13.41 2.37 14.53
N ALA A 217 12.26 2.61 13.89
CA ALA A 217 11.33 3.68 14.22
C ALA A 217 9.89 3.19 14.08
N SER A 218 8.96 3.81 14.82
CA SER A 218 7.53 3.52 14.69
C SER A 218 6.70 4.81 14.76
N LEU A 219 5.54 4.80 14.13
CA LEU A 219 4.59 5.90 14.10
C LEU A 219 3.22 5.43 14.65
N PRO A 220 3.14 5.05 15.95
CA PRO A 220 1.92 4.46 16.51
C PRO A 220 0.74 5.43 16.53
N ASN A 221 1.02 6.74 16.62
CA ASN A 221 0.00 7.78 16.72
C ASN A 221 -0.38 8.40 15.37
N LEU A 222 0.03 7.78 14.26
CA LEU A 222 -0.19 8.30 12.91
C LEU A 222 -0.77 7.25 11.99
N ALA A 223 -1.80 7.65 11.22
CA ALA A 223 -2.30 6.89 10.09
C ALA A 223 -2.04 7.63 8.77
N ILE A 224 -1.82 6.89 7.71
CA ILE A 224 -1.72 7.39 6.34
C ILE A 224 -2.96 6.94 5.58
N ILE A 225 -3.76 7.90 5.15
CA ILE A 225 -4.96 7.66 4.35
C ILE A 225 -4.63 7.98 2.90
N GLU A 226 -4.93 7.09 1.97
CA GLU A 226 -4.85 7.33 0.54
C GLU A 226 -6.23 7.17 -0.09
N VAL A 227 -6.76 8.27 -0.61
CA VAL A 227 -8.04 8.32 -1.32
C VAL A 227 -7.74 8.22 -2.82
N LYS A 228 -8.28 7.20 -3.46
CA LYS A 228 -8.25 6.99 -4.92
C LYS A 228 -9.66 7.17 -5.45
N GLN A 229 -9.89 8.22 -6.20
CA GLN A 229 -11.20 8.55 -6.74
C GLN A 229 -11.13 8.83 -8.23
N ASP A 230 -12.25 8.66 -8.92
CA ASP A 230 -12.41 9.18 -10.27
C ASP A 230 -12.39 10.72 -10.20
N ARG A 231 -11.69 11.36 -11.14
CA ARG A 231 -11.53 12.82 -11.16
C ARG A 231 -12.83 13.59 -11.22
N THR A 232 -13.85 13.00 -11.82
CA THR A 232 -15.15 13.64 -12.07
C THR A 232 -16.11 13.58 -10.89
N ASN A 233 -15.85 12.66 -9.94
CA ASN A 233 -16.76 12.42 -8.84
C ASN A 233 -16.30 13.12 -7.55
N PRO A 234 -17.23 13.70 -6.76
CA PRO A 234 -16.91 14.18 -5.42
C PRO A 234 -16.46 13.02 -4.53
N SER A 235 -15.63 13.31 -3.53
CA SER A 235 -15.11 12.31 -2.60
C SER A 235 -15.73 12.49 -1.23
N ALA A 236 -16.56 11.54 -0.82
CA ALA A 236 -17.14 11.55 0.52
C ALA A 236 -16.05 11.44 1.61
N MET A 237 -14.98 10.68 1.37
CA MET A 237 -13.87 10.60 2.34
C MET A 237 -13.15 11.94 2.51
N ARG A 238 -12.98 12.73 1.44
CA ARG A 238 -12.37 14.05 1.56
C ARG A 238 -13.25 15.03 2.35
N GLU A 239 -14.56 14.91 2.25
CA GLU A 239 -15.52 15.67 3.05
C GLU A 239 -15.39 15.31 4.53
N ILE A 240 -15.38 14.01 4.87
CA ILE A 240 -15.18 13.51 6.23
C ILE A 240 -13.85 14.05 6.79
N LEU A 241 -12.76 13.93 6.04
CA LEU A 241 -11.43 14.41 6.46
C LEU A 241 -11.39 15.94 6.63
N SER A 242 -12.14 16.69 5.81
CA SER A 242 -12.27 18.14 5.94
C SER A 242 -12.98 18.54 7.24
N GLN A 243 -14.01 17.81 7.64
CA GLN A 243 -14.73 18.06 8.91
C GLN A 243 -13.84 17.90 10.15
N VAL A 244 -12.84 16.99 10.08
CA VAL A 244 -11.82 16.85 11.12
C VAL A 244 -10.57 17.70 10.87
N ARG A 245 -10.65 18.68 9.94
CA ARG A 245 -9.61 19.65 9.60
C ARG A 245 -8.29 19.02 9.10
N VAL A 246 -8.36 17.85 8.49
CA VAL A 246 -7.20 17.16 7.90
C VAL A 246 -7.06 17.57 6.44
N ARG A 247 -5.89 18.10 6.08
CA ARG A 247 -5.59 18.55 4.72
C ARG A 247 -4.72 17.56 3.97
N PRO A 248 -4.80 17.54 2.61
CA PRO A 248 -3.90 16.73 1.80
C PRO A 248 -2.43 17.01 2.08
N ARG A 249 -1.62 15.93 2.10
CA ARG A 249 -0.17 16.01 2.30
C ARG A 249 0.54 15.03 1.38
N GLY A 250 1.63 15.49 0.77
CA GLY A 250 2.56 14.61 0.08
C GLY A 250 3.33 13.75 1.08
N VAL A 251 3.06 12.45 1.11
CA VAL A 251 3.73 11.52 2.03
C VAL A 251 4.21 10.28 1.30
N SER A 252 5.37 9.78 1.68
CA SER A 252 5.95 8.53 1.18
C SER A 252 6.55 7.75 2.34
N LYS A 253 6.06 6.51 2.59
CA LYS A 253 6.64 5.63 3.61
C LYS A 253 8.15 5.45 3.38
N TYR A 254 8.59 5.36 2.12
CA TYR A 254 10.00 5.27 1.80
C TYR A 254 10.80 6.48 2.32
N CYS A 255 10.31 7.71 2.09
CA CYS A 255 10.99 8.91 2.55
C CYS A 255 10.86 9.17 4.06
N LEU A 256 9.88 8.56 4.71
CA LEU A 256 9.72 8.69 6.16
C LEU A 256 10.67 7.76 6.93
N GLY A 257 11.06 6.64 6.33
CA GLY A 257 11.85 5.61 7.03
C GLY A 257 13.35 5.67 6.74
N ILE A 258 13.82 6.42 5.72
CA ILE A 258 15.23 6.69 5.47
C ILE A 258 15.66 7.91 6.28
#